data_6f1b72f9ddfbe97a98b99692431510ed
#
_entry.id   6f1b72f9ddfbe97a98b99692431510ed
#
_cell.length_a   1.000
_cell.length_b   1.000
_cell.length_c   1.000
_cell.angle_alpha   90.00
_cell.angle_beta   90.00
_cell.angle_gamma   90.00
#
_symmetry.space_group_name_H-M   'P 1'
#
loop_
_entity.id
_entity.type
_entity.pdbx_description
1 polymer ?
#
loop_
_entity_poly.entity_id
_entity_poly.type
_entity_poly.pdbx_seq_one_letter_code
_entity_poly.pdbx_strand_id
1 'polypeptide(L)'
;GIFYFNYNTQVTENIIVEDMKAYKPIILVKEFNILGENNSDNSIGIGLAESMIATLTQFNGIKVLSRSTSTHVSQNKLTDREIRDLYNIDYTIEGSIQKIGDKARITASLNDLKKENIVWSEKTNFDFVNIFDIQDDFSNKILSELQVNTFLGEGKTSLSKYFPSFELYTKYLNVHTLWTEFNPESNTKAWKILEDLEKEIPNNTQVNYVKVNLIMQTIWLGLSNDPKVDEQKMITLSNKNLKNRGNFDDYANKAIVELWHGSKDC
;
A
#
# COMPACT_ATOMS: atom_id res chain seq x y z
N GLY A 1 16.70 -45.57 11.28
CA GLY A 1 15.93 -44.88 10.24
C GLY A 1 15.18 -43.67 10.77
N ILE A 2 15.71 -42.88 11.75
CA ILE A 2 14.97 -41.70 12.28
C ILE A 2 15.81 -40.40 12.16
N PHE A 3 17.01 -40.42 11.62
CA PHE A 3 17.88 -39.24 11.60
C PHE A 3 17.96 -38.47 10.26
N TYR A 4 17.17 -38.83 9.26
CA TYR A 4 17.24 -38.15 7.92
C TYR A 4 16.12 -37.14 7.63
N PHE A 5 15.17 -36.91 8.54
CA PHE A 5 14.03 -36.00 8.25
C PHE A 5 14.19 -34.57 8.78
N ASN A 6 15.15 -34.32 9.68
CA ASN A 6 15.28 -33.00 10.32
C ASN A 6 16.20 -32.00 9.61
N TYR A 7 16.95 -32.41 8.58
CA TYR A 7 17.92 -31.48 7.95
C TYR A 7 17.31 -30.67 6.78
N ASN A 8 16.25 -31.18 6.17
CA ASN A 8 15.61 -30.48 5.03
C ASN A 8 14.52 -29.50 5.45
N THR A 9 13.95 -29.63 6.62
CA THR A 9 12.85 -28.76 7.07
C THR A 9 13.35 -27.37 7.49
N GLN A 10 14.52 -27.28 8.14
CA GLN A 10 15.07 -25.99 8.55
C GLN A 10 15.61 -25.15 7.39
N VAL A 11 16.14 -25.77 6.35
CA VAL A 11 16.63 -25.06 5.15
C VAL A 11 15.45 -24.52 4.33
N THR A 12 14.35 -25.24 4.28
CA THR A 12 13.14 -24.82 3.56
C THR A 12 12.40 -23.70 4.29
N GLU A 13 12.35 -23.73 5.63
CA GLU A 13 11.74 -22.66 6.44
C GLU A 13 12.55 -21.36 6.36
N ASN A 14 13.88 -21.41 6.38
CA ASN A 14 14.71 -20.22 6.24
C ASN A 14 14.63 -19.58 4.83
N ILE A 15 14.49 -20.39 3.78
CA ILE A 15 14.33 -19.87 2.41
C ILE A 15 12.95 -19.24 2.23
N ILE A 16 11.90 -19.80 2.81
CA ILE A 16 10.53 -19.25 2.73
C ILE A 16 10.40 -17.94 3.53
N VAL A 17 11.10 -17.82 4.66
CA VAL A 17 11.03 -16.60 5.51
C VAL A 17 11.87 -15.45 4.93
N GLU A 18 12.95 -15.71 4.20
CA GLU A 18 13.75 -14.66 3.54
C GLU A 18 13.05 -14.11 2.28
N ASP A 19 12.31 -14.95 1.53
CA ASP A 19 11.53 -14.51 0.36
C ASP A 19 10.22 -13.79 0.73
N MET A 20 9.76 -13.86 1.97
CA MET A 20 8.57 -13.16 2.47
C MET A 20 8.86 -11.77 3.06
N LYS A 21 10.03 -11.21 2.91
CA LYS A 21 10.22 -9.76 3.11
C LYS A 21 9.40 -9.06 2.03
N ALA A 22 8.23 -8.54 2.43
CA ALA A 22 7.32 -7.84 1.54
C ALA A 22 8.11 -6.89 0.63
N TYR A 23 8.09 -7.17 -0.67
CA TYR A 23 8.79 -6.35 -1.65
C TYR A 23 8.27 -4.92 -1.56
N LYS A 24 9.16 -3.98 -1.29
CA LYS A 24 8.81 -2.55 -1.24
C LYS A 24 9.17 -1.92 -2.58
N PRO A 25 8.19 -1.46 -3.37
CA PRO A 25 8.47 -0.80 -4.63
C PRO A 25 9.34 0.44 -4.41
N ILE A 26 10.31 0.63 -5.30
CA ILE A 26 11.24 1.76 -5.27
C ILE A 26 10.71 2.85 -6.19
N ILE A 27 10.52 4.04 -5.63
CA ILE A 27 9.89 5.17 -6.30
C ILE A 27 10.87 6.33 -6.40
N LEU A 28 10.92 6.94 -7.57
CA LEU A 28 11.57 8.21 -7.82
C LEU A 28 10.52 9.29 -8.09
N VAL A 29 10.56 10.38 -7.33
CA VAL A 29 9.82 11.60 -7.66
C VAL A 29 10.72 12.50 -8.49
N LYS A 30 10.41 12.72 -9.76
CA LYS A 30 11.13 13.67 -10.62
C LYS A 30 10.74 15.10 -10.27
N GLU A 31 11.62 16.06 -10.54
CA GLU A 31 11.28 17.48 -10.45
C GLU A 31 10.15 17.81 -11.45
N PHE A 32 9.17 18.60 -11.02
CA PHE A 32 8.06 19.00 -11.88
C PHE A 32 8.48 20.11 -12.83
N ASN A 33 8.19 19.96 -14.10
CA ASN A 33 8.52 20.95 -15.12
C ASN A 33 7.59 22.15 -15.04
N ILE A 34 8.15 23.37 -15.04
CA ILE A 34 7.36 24.59 -15.14
C ILE A 34 7.16 24.95 -16.61
N LEU A 35 5.89 25.08 -17.03
CA LEU A 35 5.51 25.44 -18.39
C LEU A 35 5.03 26.90 -18.45
N GLY A 36 5.62 27.75 -19.32
CA GLY A 36 5.25 29.15 -19.50
C GLY A 36 6.42 30.06 -19.89
N GLU A 37 6.13 31.34 -20.13
CA GLU A 37 7.10 32.29 -20.71
C GLU A 37 8.26 32.73 -19.77
N ASN A 38 8.16 32.47 -18.45
CA ASN A 38 9.16 32.83 -17.44
C ASN A 38 9.77 31.62 -16.75
N ASN A 39 10.35 30.70 -17.52
CA ASN A 39 10.90 29.42 -17.07
C ASN A 39 12.18 29.48 -16.21
N SER A 40 12.60 30.66 -15.74
CA SER A 40 13.87 30.81 -15.02
C SER A 40 13.83 30.35 -13.56
N ASP A 41 12.66 30.16 -12.98
CA ASP A 41 12.50 29.72 -11.59
C ASP A 41 11.75 28.39 -11.47
N ASN A 42 12.51 27.30 -11.36
CA ASN A 42 11.96 25.96 -11.15
C ASN A 42 11.73 25.64 -9.66
N SER A 43 11.82 26.64 -8.78
CA SER A 43 11.73 26.44 -7.32
C SER A 43 10.41 25.81 -6.90
N ILE A 44 9.30 26.13 -7.55
CA ILE A 44 7.97 25.57 -7.28
C ILE A 44 7.94 24.07 -7.64
N GLY A 45 8.46 23.71 -8.82
CA GLY A 45 8.52 22.33 -9.27
C GLY A 45 9.40 21.45 -8.38
N ILE A 46 10.54 22.01 -7.94
CA ILE A 46 11.45 21.37 -6.98
C ILE A 46 10.76 21.23 -5.62
N GLY A 47 10.14 22.31 -5.11
CA GLY A 47 9.47 22.32 -3.82
C GLY A 47 8.30 21.32 -3.76
N LEU A 48 7.53 21.20 -4.84
CA LEU A 48 6.47 20.20 -4.94
C LEU A 48 7.02 18.77 -4.88
N ALA A 49 8.09 18.48 -5.63
CA ALA A 49 8.74 17.17 -5.60
C ALA A 49 9.29 16.84 -4.21
N GLU A 50 9.96 17.79 -3.54
CA GLU A 50 10.47 17.62 -2.18
C GLU A 50 9.38 17.29 -1.18
N SER A 51 8.30 18.02 -1.26
CA SER A 51 7.16 17.86 -0.37
C SER A 51 6.48 16.50 -0.59
N MET A 52 6.33 16.04 -1.85
CA MET A 52 5.86 14.70 -2.17
C MET A 52 6.80 13.61 -1.65
N ILE A 53 8.12 13.79 -1.78
CA ILE A 53 9.11 12.87 -1.21
C ILE A 53 8.93 12.77 0.30
N ALA A 54 8.77 13.90 1.00
CA ALA A 54 8.57 13.94 2.45
C ALA A 54 7.30 13.18 2.88
N THR A 55 6.18 13.41 2.19
CA THR A 55 4.91 12.74 2.46
C THR A 55 5.00 11.23 2.18
N LEU A 56 5.51 10.86 1.02
CA LEU A 56 5.60 9.45 0.59
C LEU A 56 6.59 8.65 1.46
N THR A 57 7.66 9.27 1.97
CA THR A 57 8.66 8.61 2.83
C THR A 57 8.09 8.19 4.18
N GLN A 58 6.98 8.79 4.64
CA GLN A 58 6.30 8.37 5.87
C GLN A 58 5.63 7.00 5.74
N PHE A 59 5.58 6.45 4.53
CA PHE A 59 4.87 5.22 4.21
C PHE A 59 5.80 4.00 4.23
N ASN A 60 5.62 3.09 5.18
CA ASN A 60 6.48 1.92 5.35
C ASN A 60 6.40 0.87 4.22
N GLY A 61 5.36 0.93 3.36
CA GLY A 61 5.12 0.00 2.26
C GLY A 61 5.92 0.27 0.99
N ILE A 62 6.61 1.41 0.90
CA ILE A 62 7.38 1.86 -0.27
C ILE A 62 8.77 2.34 0.12
N LYS A 63 9.68 2.40 -0.84
CA LYS A 63 11.00 3.01 -0.71
C LYS A 63 11.08 4.21 -1.66
N VAL A 64 11.21 5.41 -1.11
CA VAL A 64 11.31 6.64 -1.90
C VAL A 64 12.78 7.05 -1.98
N LEU A 65 13.25 7.35 -3.18
CA LEU A 65 14.61 7.83 -3.39
C LEU A 65 14.75 9.29 -2.96
N SER A 66 15.98 9.66 -2.59
CA SER A 66 16.27 10.99 -2.06
C SER A 66 16.13 12.09 -3.11
N ARG A 67 15.95 13.33 -2.64
CA ARG A 67 16.01 14.53 -3.48
C ARG A 67 17.27 14.59 -4.33
N SER A 68 18.44 14.26 -3.77
CA SER A 68 19.70 14.28 -4.52
C SER A 68 19.68 13.38 -5.74
N THR A 69 19.03 12.22 -5.65
CA THR A 69 18.82 11.32 -6.80
C THR A 69 17.89 11.95 -7.83
N SER A 70 16.79 12.56 -7.38
CA SER A 70 15.85 13.30 -8.24
C SER A 70 16.55 14.41 -9.02
N THR A 71 17.32 15.25 -8.35
CA THR A 71 18.11 16.32 -8.96
C THR A 71 19.15 15.78 -9.95
N HIS A 72 19.85 14.70 -9.59
CA HIS A 72 20.85 14.08 -10.48
C HIS A 72 20.19 13.57 -11.78
N VAL A 73 19.04 12.91 -11.68
CA VAL A 73 18.26 12.45 -12.83
C VAL A 73 17.85 13.62 -13.73
N SER A 74 17.31 14.69 -13.15
CA SER A 74 16.86 15.88 -13.87
C SER A 74 18.01 16.59 -14.58
N GLN A 75 19.12 16.82 -13.89
CA GLN A 75 20.31 17.51 -14.42
C GLN A 75 20.97 16.74 -15.57
N ASN A 76 21.03 15.42 -15.48
CA ASN A 76 21.65 14.56 -16.51
C ASN A 76 20.64 14.13 -17.58
N LYS A 77 19.37 14.53 -17.50
CA LYS A 77 18.29 14.19 -18.44
C LYS A 77 18.22 12.68 -18.73
N LEU A 78 18.35 11.88 -17.67
CA LEU A 78 18.32 10.43 -17.78
C LEU A 78 16.96 9.95 -18.28
N THR A 79 16.98 8.99 -19.21
CA THR A 79 15.79 8.32 -19.68
C THR A 79 15.25 7.34 -18.63
N ASP A 80 14.00 6.96 -18.73
CA ASP A 80 13.36 6.00 -17.83
C ASP A 80 14.08 4.66 -17.77
N ARG A 81 14.64 4.22 -18.90
CA ARG A 81 15.45 3.01 -18.97
C ARG A 81 16.75 3.14 -18.18
N GLU A 82 17.48 4.25 -18.35
CA GLU A 82 18.71 4.53 -17.58
C GLU A 82 18.42 4.65 -16.09
N ILE A 83 17.33 5.32 -15.73
CA ILE A 83 16.87 5.44 -14.33
C ILE A 83 16.60 4.07 -13.72
N ARG A 84 15.85 3.22 -14.43
CA ARG A 84 15.56 1.86 -13.99
C ARG A 84 16.84 1.05 -13.79
N ASP A 85 17.73 1.06 -14.78
CA ASP A 85 18.93 0.22 -14.82
C ASP A 85 19.98 0.69 -13.77
N LEU A 86 20.10 1.99 -13.51
CA LEU A 86 21.06 2.55 -12.55
C LEU A 86 20.60 2.42 -11.08
N TYR A 87 19.30 2.61 -10.81
CA TYR A 87 18.78 2.74 -9.45
C TYR A 87 17.79 1.63 -9.06
N ASN A 88 17.53 0.68 -9.97
CA ASN A 88 16.53 -0.38 -9.79
C ASN A 88 15.15 0.14 -9.37
N ILE A 89 14.70 1.21 -10.04
CA ILE A 89 13.45 1.89 -9.75
C ILE A 89 12.29 1.16 -10.39
N ASP A 90 11.20 1.00 -9.65
CA ASP A 90 9.95 0.40 -10.16
C ASP A 90 9.02 1.44 -10.77
N TYR A 91 8.91 2.61 -10.10
CA TYR A 91 7.98 3.66 -10.49
C TYR A 91 8.63 5.03 -10.48
N THR A 92 8.21 5.87 -11.44
CA THR A 92 8.51 7.31 -11.41
C THR A 92 7.22 8.12 -11.23
N ILE A 93 7.32 9.18 -10.45
CA ILE A 93 6.33 10.25 -10.38
C ILE A 93 6.91 11.43 -11.12
N GLU A 94 6.18 11.94 -12.09
CA GLU A 94 6.58 13.11 -12.87
C GLU A 94 5.39 14.00 -13.18
N GLY A 95 5.66 15.23 -13.57
CA GLY A 95 4.58 16.14 -13.91
C GLY A 95 5.04 17.50 -14.40
N SER A 96 4.06 18.36 -14.61
CA SER A 96 4.29 19.75 -15.03
C SER A 96 3.30 20.70 -14.34
N ILE A 97 3.73 21.92 -14.15
CA ILE A 97 2.93 23.03 -13.64
C ILE A 97 2.89 24.10 -14.72
N GLN A 98 1.69 24.46 -15.17
CA GLN A 98 1.45 25.55 -16.11
C GLN A 98 0.80 26.72 -15.40
N LYS A 99 1.46 27.84 -15.32
CA LYS A 99 0.91 29.10 -14.77
C LYS A 99 -0.04 29.75 -15.78
N ILE A 100 -1.24 30.14 -15.33
CA ILE A 100 -2.28 30.78 -16.13
C ILE A 100 -2.85 31.95 -15.31
N GLY A 101 -2.23 33.13 -15.37
CA GLY A 101 -2.59 34.26 -14.50
C GLY A 101 -2.32 33.95 -13.02
N ASP A 102 -3.34 34.14 -12.17
CA ASP A 102 -3.29 33.81 -10.73
C ASP A 102 -3.60 32.33 -10.44
N LYS A 103 -3.90 31.54 -11.46
CA LYS A 103 -4.17 30.12 -11.37
C LYS A 103 -3.01 29.30 -11.94
N ALA A 104 -2.94 28.09 -11.52
CA ALA A 104 -2.04 27.11 -12.11
C ALA A 104 -2.79 25.83 -12.48
N ARG A 105 -2.24 25.14 -13.45
CA ARG A 105 -2.65 23.78 -13.81
C ARG A 105 -1.49 22.85 -13.56
N ILE A 106 -1.74 21.83 -12.76
CA ILE A 106 -0.79 20.76 -12.54
C ILE A 106 -1.24 19.52 -13.29
N THR A 107 -0.29 18.85 -13.91
CA THR A 107 -0.46 17.49 -14.43
C THR A 107 0.55 16.61 -13.73
N ALA A 108 0.14 15.47 -13.19
CA ALA A 108 1.03 14.50 -12.59
C ALA A 108 0.71 13.11 -13.10
N SER A 109 1.72 12.24 -13.16
CA SER A 109 1.57 10.83 -13.53
C SER A 109 2.47 9.94 -12.69
N LEU A 110 2.00 8.71 -12.47
CA LEU A 110 2.74 7.59 -11.92
C LEU A 110 3.01 6.61 -13.06
N ASN A 111 4.27 6.33 -13.36
CA ASN A 111 4.68 5.45 -14.44
C ASN A 111 5.33 4.20 -13.87
N ASP A 112 4.91 3.02 -14.35
CA ASP A 112 5.55 1.73 -14.08
C ASP A 112 6.69 1.53 -15.09
N LEU A 113 7.93 1.54 -14.61
CA LEU A 113 9.11 1.43 -15.47
C LEU A 113 9.37 0.00 -15.95
N LYS A 114 8.79 -1.02 -15.30
CA LYS A 114 8.91 -2.41 -15.74
C LYS A 114 7.93 -2.73 -16.86
N LYS A 115 6.69 -2.23 -16.72
CA LYS A 115 5.63 -2.43 -17.70
C LYS A 115 5.62 -1.36 -18.80
N GLU A 116 6.42 -0.31 -18.64
CA GLU A 116 6.52 0.83 -19.57
C GLU A 116 5.15 1.48 -19.85
N ASN A 117 4.33 1.64 -18.80
CA ASN A 117 2.99 2.24 -18.92
C ASN A 117 2.69 3.22 -17.79
N ILE A 118 1.74 4.11 -18.04
CA ILE A 118 1.20 5.02 -17.04
C ILE A 118 0.16 4.26 -16.20
N VAL A 119 0.39 4.19 -14.89
CA VAL A 119 -0.52 3.54 -13.92
C VAL A 119 -1.62 4.50 -13.52
N TRP A 120 -1.26 5.77 -13.31
CA TRP A 120 -2.18 6.83 -12.94
C TRP A 120 -1.73 8.14 -13.56
N SER A 121 -2.69 8.99 -13.92
CA SER A 121 -2.44 10.38 -14.35
C SER A 121 -3.63 11.25 -13.98
N GLU A 122 -3.34 12.44 -13.49
CA GLU A 122 -4.36 13.43 -13.16
C GLU A 122 -3.92 14.83 -13.59
N LYS A 123 -4.93 15.64 -13.92
CA LYS A 123 -4.78 17.04 -14.31
C LYS A 123 -5.80 17.86 -13.55
N THR A 124 -5.33 18.81 -12.76
CA THR A 124 -6.20 19.69 -11.98
C THR A 124 -5.80 21.16 -12.08
N ASN A 125 -6.77 22.06 -11.91
CA ASN A 125 -6.52 23.50 -11.82
C ASN A 125 -6.57 23.91 -10.34
N PHE A 126 -5.74 24.85 -9.92
CA PHE A 126 -5.68 25.32 -8.54
C PHE A 126 -5.24 26.79 -8.46
N ASP A 127 -5.56 27.41 -7.34
CA ASP A 127 -4.97 28.68 -6.96
C ASP A 127 -3.65 28.43 -6.24
N PHE A 128 -2.60 29.20 -6.50
CA PHE A 128 -1.27 28.98 -5.89
C PHE A 128 -1.28 28.92 -4.36
N VAL A 129 -2.25 29.54 -3.71
CA VAL A 129 -2.43 29.50 -2.25
C VAL A 129 -2.71 28.06 -1.75
N ASN A 130 -3.26 27.20 -2.61
CA ASN A 130 -3.68 25.84 -2.26
C ASN A 130 -2.71 24.76 -2.76
N ILE A 131 -1.46 25.10 -3.10
CA ILE A 131 -0.50 24.14 -3.68
C ILE A 131 -0.21 22.97 -2.72
N PHE A 132 -0.24 23.19 -1.42
CA PHE A 132 -0.01 22.16 -0.42
C PHE A 132 -1.16 21.16 -0.34
N ASP A 133 -2.42 21.61 -0.46
CA ASP A 133 -3.59 20.74 -0.47
C ASP A 133 -3.57 19.80 -1.67
N ILE A 134 -3.14 20.30 -2.84
CA ILE A 134 -3.00 19.51 -4.07
C ILE A 134 -1.87 18.49 -3.95
N GLN A 135 -0.78 18.88 -3.33
CA GLN A 135 0.34 17.98 -3.09
C GLN A 135 -0.09 16.79 -2.21
N ASP A 136 -0.82 17.06 -1.13
CA ASP A 136 -1.33 16.00 -0.24
C ASP A 136 -2.33 15.11 -0.97
N ASP A 137 -3.24 15.69 -1.77
CA ASP A 137 -4.20 14.94 -2.59
C ASP A 137 -3.49 14.02 -3.62
N PHE A 138 -2.48 14.52 -4.33
CA PHE A 138 -1.72 13.71 -5.29
C PHE A 138 -0.91 12.61 -4.60
N SER A 139 -0.23 12.93 -3.50
CA SER A 139 0.52 11.93 -2.73
C SER A 139 -0.40 10.81 -2.25
N ASN A 140 -1.59 11.16 -1.79
CA ASN A 140 -2.60 10.21 -1.34
C ASN A 140 -3.12 9.32 -2.48
N LYS A 141 -3.41 9.90 -3.65
CA LYS A 141 -3.85 9.15 -4.83
C LYS A 141 -2.76 8.21 -5.34
N ILE A 142 -1.51 8.67 -5.39
CA ILE A 142 -0.36 7.86 -5.78
C ILE A 142 -0.16 6.69 -4.81
N LEU A 143 -0.25 6.91 -3.50
CA LEU A 143 -0.17 5.85 -2.52
C LEU A 143 -1.30 4.83 -2.70
N SER A 144 -2.51 5.29 -2.99
CA SER A 144 -3.65 4.42 -3.29
C SER A 144 -3.38 3.54 -4.51
N GLU A 145 -2.86 4.09 -5.59
CA GLU A 145 -2.54 3.33 -6.81
C GLU A 145 -1.38 2.35 -6.61
N LEU A 146 -0.31 2.77 -5.94
CA LEU A 146 0.84 1.91 -5.66
C LEU A 146 0.48 0.72 -4.78
N GLN A 147 -0.41 0.89 -3.83
CA GLN A 147 -0.80 -0.16 -2.90
C GLN A 147 -1.78 -1.15 -3.50
N VAL A 148 -2.66 -0.70 -4.39
CA VAL A 148 -3.50 -1.59 -5.20
C VAL A 148 -2.64 -2.56 -6.00
N ASN A 149 -1.58 -2.06 -6.64
CA ASN A 149 -0.69 -2.89 -7.46
C ASN A 149 0.19 -3.83 -6.64
N THR A 150 0.49 -3.50 -5.38
CA THR A 150 1.41 -4.28 -4.54
C THR A 150 0.73 -5.39 -3.75
N PHE A 151 -0.52 -5.19 -3.33
CA PHE A 151 -1.24 -6.12 -2.46
C PHE A 151 -2.31 -6.97 -3.15
N LEU A 152 -2.89 -6.51 -4.26
CA LEU A 152 -4.07 -7.15 -4.85
C LEU A 152 -3.81 -7.88 -6.16
N GLY A 153 -2.55 -7.93 -6.65
CA GLY A 153 -2.26 -8.49 -7.97
C GLY A 153 -2.96 -7.72 -9.11
N GLU A 154 -2.93 -8.23 -10.31
CA GLU A 154 -3.41 -7.54 -11.52
C GLU A 154 -4.94 -7.34 -11.64
N GLY A 155 -5.70 -7.52 -10.57
CA GLY A 155 -7.16 -7.32 -10.54
C GLY A 155 -7.55 -5.89 -10.20
N LYS A 156 -7.83 -5.08 -11.20
CA LYS A 156 -8.31 -3.70 -11.09
C LYS A 156 -9.63 -3.59 -10.33
N THR A 157 -9.60 -3.48 -9.03
CA THR A 157 -10.71 -2.94 -8.26
C THR A 157 -10.23 -1.69 -7.55
N SER A 158 -10.72 -0.54 -7.97
CA SER A 158 -10.40 0.75 -7.35
C SER A 158 -10.67 0.67 -5.85
N LEU A 159 -9.67 0.99 -5.01
CA LEU A 159 -9.81 1.02 -3.55
C LEU A 159 -10.87 2.00 -3.08
N SER A 160 -11.14 3.06 -3.86
CA SER A 160 -12.23 3.99 -3.62
C SER A 160 -13.60 3.31 -3.52
N LYS A 161 -13.73 2.10 -4.09
CA LYS A 161 -14.94 1.27 -3.93
C LYS A 161 -15.12 0.76 -2.49
N TYR A 162 -14.02 0.54 -1.78
CA TYR A 162 -14.03 -0.04 -0.44
C TYR A 162 -13.82 1.00 0.65
N PHE A 163 -13.08 2.07 0.37
CA PHE A 163 -12.72 3.09 1.35
C PHE A 163 -13.16 4.48 0.84
N PRO A 164 -14.15 5.11 1.49
CA PRO A 164 -14.66 6.43 1.12
C PRO A 164 -13.64 7.57 1.25
N SER A 165 -12.58 7.37 2.05
CA SER A 165 -11.48 8.34 2.22
C SER A 165 -10.14 7.63 2.34
N PHE A 166 -9.09 8.36 2.00
CA PHE A 166 -7.72 7.88 2.17
C PHE A 166 -7.36 7.64 3.65
N GLU A 167 -7.88 8.46 4.56
CA GLU A 167 -7.69 8.26 6.00
C GLU A 167 -8.15 6.88 6.46
N LEU A 168 -9.35 6.47 6.05
CA LEU A 168 -9.90 5.14 6.35
C LEU A 168 -9.06 4.02 5.76
N TYR A 169 -8.56 4.23 4.55
CA TYR A 169 -7.65 3.29 3.92
C TYR A 169 -6.32 3.18 4.67
N THR A 170 -5.73 4.30 5.11
CA THR A 170 -4.50 4.30 5.92
C THR A 170 -4.70 3.58 7.25
N LYS A 171 -5.85 3.78 7.93
CA LYS A 171 -6.21 3.00 9.13
C LYS A 171 -6.24 1.49 8.84
N TYR A 172 -6.86 1.09 7.72
CA TYR A 172 -6.89 -0.31 7.30
C TYR A 172 -5.48 -0.89 7.09
N LEU A 173 -4.60 -0.16 6.42
CA LEU A 173 -3.22 -0.59 6.20
C LEU A 173 -2.42 -0.71 7.49
N ASN A 174 -2.64 0.21 8.46
CA ASN A 174 -2.03 0.10 9.77
C ASN A 174 -2.46 -1.19 10.48
N VAL A 175 -3.74 -1.56 10.40
CA VAL A 175 -4.20 -2.85 10.92
C VAL A 175 -3.47 -4.00 10.26
N HIS A 176 -3.35 -3.97 8.92
CA HIS A 176 -2.65 -5.00 8.16
C HIS A 176 -1.18 -5.11 8.54
N THR A 177 -0.47 -3.98 8.66
CA THR A 177 0.94 -3.95 9.08
C THR A 177 1.12 -4.53 10.48
N LEU A 178 0.30 -4.10 11.44
CA LEU A 178 0.34 -4.58 12.83
C LEU A 178 0.01 -6.09 12.91
N TRP A 179 -0.93 -6.57 12.10
CA TRP A 179 -1.22 -7.98 12.01
C TRP A 179 0.00 -8.79 11.54
N THR A 180 0.78 -8.31 10.55
CA THR A 180 1.96 -9.02 10.04
C THR A 180 3.12 -9.12 11.05
N GLU A 181 3.16 -8.27 12.08
CA GLU A 181 4.18 -8.34 13.14
C GLU A 181 4.03 -9.55 14.07
N PHE A 182 2.87 -10.16 14.12
CA PHE A 182 2.55 -11.41 14.82
C PHE A 182 3.00 -11.45 16.29
N ASN A 183 2.64 -10.44 17.07
CA ASN A 183 2.91 -10.36 18.51
C ASN A 183 1.74 -9.77 19.29
N PRO A 184 1.66 -10.00 20.65
CA PRO A 184 0.52 -9.56 21.47
C PRO A 184 0.29 -8.04 21.47
N GLU A 185 1.36 -7.25 21.46
CA GLU A 185 1.27 -5.79 21.52
C GLU A 185 0.66 -5.25 20.23
N SER A 186 1.19 -5.68 19.06
CA SER A 186 0.71 -5.28 17.75
C SER A 186 -0.73 -5.78 17.50
N ASN A 187 -1.06 -6.99 17.95
CA ASN A 187 -2.43 -7.50 17.90
C ASN A 187 -3.41 -6.58 18.65
N THR A 188 -3.07 -6.18 19.87
CA THR A 188 -3.92 -5.28 20.67
C THR A 188 -4.09 -3.91 20.01
N LYS A 189 -3.01 -3.35 19.44
CA LYS A 189 -3.06 -2.09 18.68
C LYS A 189 -3.94 -2.21 17.44
N ALA A 190 -3.80 -3.31 16.70
CA ALA A 190 -4.57 -3.60 15.50
C ALA A 190 -6.07 -3.67 15.79
N TRP A 191 -6.46 -4.33 16.87
CA TRP A 191 -7.87 -4.39 17.30
C TRP A 191 -8.47 -3.02 17.57
N LYS A 192 -7.75 -2.13 18.24
CA LYS A 192 -8.22 -0.78 18.54
C LYS A 192 -8.51 0.02 17.25
N ILE A 193 -7.61 -0.05 16.26
CA ILE A 193 -7.81 0.63 14.97
C ILE A 193 -8.96 -0.02 14.18
N LEU A 194 -9.06 -1.35 14.22
CA LEU A 194 -10.11 -2.09 13.53
C LEU A 194 -11.50 -1.76 14.05
N GLU A 195 -11.67 -1.61 15.36
CA GLU A 195 -12.93 -1.20 16.00
C GLU A 195 -13.38 0.18 15.53
N ASP A 196 -12.44 1.12 15.38
CA ASP A 196 -12.76 2.46 14.88
C ASP A 196 -13.13 2.41 13.37
N LEU A 197 -12.43 1.62 12.57
CA LEU A 197 -12.79 1.38 11.16
C LEU A 197 -14.20 0.79 11.00
N GLU A 198 -14.56 -0.18 11.85
CA GLU A 198 -15.89 -0.80 11.77
C GLU A 198 -17.03 0.16 12.10
N LYS A 199 -16.80 1.16 12.98
CA LYS A 199 -17.77 2.22 13.26
C LYS A 199 -17.98 3.14 12.05
N GLU A 200 -16.89 3.49 11.36
CA GLU A 200 -16.92 4.43 10.25
C GLU A 200 -17.38 3.79 8.94
N ILE A 201 -16.99 2.54 8.67
CA ILE A 201 -17.33 1.77 7.45
C ILE A 201 -17.88 0.37 7.79
N PRO A 202 -19.08 0.29 8.38
CA PRO A 202 -19.64 -0.99 8.80
C PRO A 202 -19.86 -1.93 7.61
N ASN A 203 -19.64 -3.23 7.83
CA ASN A 203 -19.79 -4.28 6.84
C ASN A 203 -18.83 -4.21 5.62
N ASN A 204 -17.77 -3.43 5.71
CA ASN A 204 -16.76 -3.36 4.68
C ASN A 204 -16.07 -4.72 4.52
N THR A 205 -16.00 -5.24 3.29
CA THR A 205 -15.45 -6.58 3.02
C THR A 205 -13.94 -6.66 3.22
N GLN A 206 -13.19 -5.57 3.02
CA GLN A 206 -11.75 -5.53 3.29
C GLN A 206 -11.48 -5.51 4.79
N VAL A 207 -12.25 -4.76 5.55
CA VAL A 207 -12.18 -4.73 7.02
C VAL A 207 -12.54 -6.09 7.60
N ASN A 208 -13.58 -6.75 7.08
CA ASN A 208 -13.94 -8.10 7.48
C ASN A 208 -12.84 -9.13 7.18
N TYR A 209 -12.16 -8.98 6.03
CA TYR A 209 -11.04 -9.87 5.66
C TYR A 209 -9.91 -9.80 6.70
N VAL A 210 -9.42 -8.60 7.01
CA VAL A 210 -8.34 -8.45 8.00
C VAL A 210 -8.80 -8.82 9.40
N LYS A 211 -10.09 -8.62 9.73
CA LYS A 211 -10.67 -9.04 11.00
C LYS A 211 -10.64 -10.55 11.19
N VAL A 212 -10.94 -11.35 10.15
CA VAL A 212 -10.84 -12.81 10.20
C VAL A 212 -9.40 -13.21 10.57
N ASN A 213 -8.41 -12.63 9.90
CA ASN A 213 -7.00 -12.91 10.15
C ASN A 213 -6.57 -12.48 11.57
N LEU A 214 -7.07 -11.34 12.05
CA LEU A 214 -6.76 -10.84 13.38
C LEU A 214 -7.40 -11.69 14.49
N ILE A 215 -8.62 -12.20 14.29
CA ILE A 215 -9.26 -13.16 15.21
C ILE A 215 -8.41 -14.43 15.31
N MET A 216 -8.00 -14.98 14.17
CA MET A 216 -7.15 -16.18 14.13
C MET A 216 -5.84 -15.95 14.89
N GLN A 217 -5.17 -14.82 14.66
CA GLN A 217 -3.96 -14.44 15.37
C GLN A 217 -4.19 -14.29 16.88
N THR A 218 -5.32 -13.70 17.28
CA THR A 218 -5.70 -13.55 18.69
C THR A 218 -5.82 -14.89 19.39
N ILE A 219 -6.41 -15.90 18.71
CA ILE A 219 -6.50 -17.27 19.22
C ILE A 219 -5.10 -17.90 19.33
N TRP A 220 -4.26 -17.79 18.29
CA TRP A 220 -2.92 -18.38 18.27
C TRP A 220 -1.98 -17.78 19.32
N LEU A 221 -2.09 -16.50 19.58
CA LEU A 221 -1.31 -15.82 20.59
C LEU A 221 -1.84 -16.06 22.03
N GLY A 222 -2.92 -16.81 22.20
CA GLY A 222 -3.52 -17.08 23.50
C GLY A 222 -4.20 -15.86 24.14
N LEU A 223 -4.58 -14.87 23.35
CA LEU A 223 -5.20 -13.63 23.81
C LEU A 223 -6.73 -13.67 23.81
N SER A 224 -7.32 -14.75 23.25
CA SER A 224 -8.77 -14.92 23.19
C SER A 224 -9.33 -15.33 24.57
N ASN A 225 -10.37 -14.63 25.03
CA ASN A 225 -11.11 -14.98 26.24
C ASN A 225 -12.00 -16.22 26.05
N ASP A 226 -12.50 -16.43 24.83
CA ASP A 226 -13.28 -17.61 24.44
C ASP A 226 -12.95 -17.99 22.99
N PRO A 227 -11.96 -18.87 22.80
CA PRO A 227 -11.53 -19.31 21.47
C PRO A 227 -12.63 -19.93 20.62
N LYS A 228 -13.64 -20.59 21.25
CA LYS A 228 -14.75 -21.21 20.51
C LYS A 228 -15.69 -20.15 19.93
N VAL A 229 -16.00 -19.12 20.72
CA VAL A 229 -16.82 -17.99 20.26
C VAL A 229 -16.08 -17.22 19.16
N ASP A 230 -14.80 -16.98 19.31
CA ASP A 230 -14.01 -16.27 18.30
C ASP A 230 -13.87 -17.10 17.01
N GLU A 231 -13.68 -18.41 17.10
CA GLU A 231 -13.71 -19.32 15.95
C GLU A 231 -15.05 -19.23 15.20
N GLN A 232 -16.18 -19.23 15.89
CA GLN A 232 -17.49 -19.11 15.27
C GLN A 232 -17.69 -17.75 14.57
N LYS A 233 -17.18 -16.67 15.17
CA LYS A 233 -17.15 -15.35 14.51
C LYS A 233 -16.33 -15.38 13.22
N MET A 234 -15.15 -15.99 13.26
CA MET A 234 -14.25 -16.11 12.12
C MET A 234 -14.91 -16.86 10.96
N ILE A 235 -15.56 -18.01 11.23
CA ILE A 235 -16.32 -18.78 10.24
C ILE A 235 -17.45 -17.94 9.64
N THR A 236 -18.21 -17.25 10.48
CA THR A 236 -19.34 -16.42 10.04
C THR A 236 -18.90 -15.27 9.14
N LEU A 237 -17.83 -14.55 9.51
CA LEU A 237 -17.28 -13.44 8.73
C LEU A 237 -16.69 -13.92 7.40
N SER A 238 -15.94 -15.03 7.41
CA SER A 238 -15.36 -15.62 6.21
C SER A 238 -16.45 -16.02 5.20
N ASN A 239 -17.51 -16.70 5.66
CA ASN A 239 -18.65 -17.05 4.82
C ASN A 239 -19.38 -15.82 4.25
N LYS A 240 -19.55 -14.77 5.06
CA LYS A 240 -20.16 -13.50 4.63
C LYS A 240 -19.34 -12.81 3.55
N ASN A 241 -18.00 -12.75 3.72
CA ASN A 241 -17.11 -12.18 2.73
C ASN A 241 -17.14 -12.93 1.41
N LEU A 242 -17.03 -14.25 1.46
CA LEU A 242 -17.07 -15.09 0.27
C LEU A 242 -18.35 -14.87 -0.53
N LYS A 243 -19.50 -14.73 0.15
CA LYS A 243 -20.78 -14.46 -0.52
C LYS A 243 -20.86 -13.08 -1.15
N ASN A 244 -20.23 -12.08 -0.53
CA ASN A 244 -20.38 -10.68 -0.95
C ASN A 244 -19.33 -10.23 -1.98
N ARG A 245 -18.12 -10.76 -1.92
CA ARG A 245 -16.99 -10.38 -2.77
C ARG A 245 -16.47 -11.54 -3.62
N GLY A 246 -16.16 -12.68 -2.98
CA GLY A 246 -15.76 -13.90 -3.63
C GLY A 246 -14.46 -13.82 -4.44
N ASN A 247 -13.48 -13.03 -3.98
CA ASN A 247 -12.16 -12.96 -4.61
C ASN A 247 -11.20 -14.01 -4.04
N PHE A 248 -9.98 -14.07 -4.58
CA PHE A 248 -8.94 -15.03 -4.17
C PHE A 248 -8.67 -14.99 -2.65
N ASP A 249 -8.57 -13.79 -2.05
CA ASP A 249 -8.29 -13.65 -0.61
C ASP A 249 -9.41 -14.19 0.26
N ASP A 250 -10.67 -14.05 -0.18
CA ASP A 250 -11.82 -14.59 0.53
C ASP A 250 -11.84 -16.12 0.48
N TYR A 251 -11.48 -16.73 -0.66
CA TYR A 251 -11.31 -18.17 -0.78
C TYR A 251 -10.15 -18.69 0.07
N ALA A 252 -9.01 -17.97 0.07
CA ALA A 252 -7.86 -18.31 0.91
C ALA A 252 -8.22 -18.26 2.40
N ASN A 253 -8.88 -17.18 2.85
CA ASN A 253 -9.39 -17.09 4.22
C ASN A 253 -10.33 -18.23 4.58
N LYS A 254 -11.26 -18.55 3.69
CA LYS A 254 -12.20 -19.65 3.91
C LYS A 254 -11.48 -20.98 4.04
N ALA A 255 -10.52 -21.27 3.17
CA ALA A 255 -9.72 -22.49 3.22
C ALA A 255 -8.93 -22.61 4.53
N ILE A 256 -8.27 -21.51 4.99
CA ILE A 256 -7.55 -21.48 6.26
C ILE A 256 -8.47 -21.76 7.44
N VAL A 257 -9.65 -21.12 7.45
CA VAL A 257 -10.65 -21.31 8.51
C VAL A 257 -11.17 -22.76 8.54
N GLU A 258 -11.42 -23.37 7.38
CA GLU A 258 -11.88 -24.77 7.29
C GLU A 258 -10.79 -25.76 7.71
N LEU A 259 -9.53 -25.53 7.29
CA LEU A 259 -8.40 -26.35 7.74
C LEU A 259 -8.20 -26.28 9.25
N TRP A 260 -8.35 -25.09 9.82
CA TRP A 260 -8.29 -24.89 11.26
C TRP A 260 -9.41 -25.63 12.01
N HIS A 261 -10.63 -25.56 11.49
CA HIS A 261 -11.79 -26.22 12.11
C HIS A 261 -11.69 -27.76 11.99
N GLY A 262 -11.37 -28.24 10.80
CA GLY A 262 -11.25 -29.69 10.54
C GLY A 262 -10.07 -30.37 11.23
N SER A 263 -8.99 -29.65 11.56
CA SER A 263 -7.84 -30.20 12.28
C SER A 263 -8.14 -30.54 13.76
N LYS A 264 -9.26 -30.08 14.31
CA LYS A 264 -9.67 -30.38 15.69
C LYS A 264 -10.53 -31.63 15.83
N ASP A 265 -11.04 -32.15 14.72
CA ASP A 265 -11.89 -33.34 14.67
C ASP A 265 -11.08 -34.63 14.41
N CYS A 266 -9.75 -34.53 14.30
CA CYS A 266 -8.78 -35.61 14.22
C CYS A 266 -8.02 -35.78 15.53
#